data_66ba003a18845faabc73fbdecff73783
#
_entry.id   66ba003a18845faabc73fbdecff73783
#
_cell.length_a   1.000
_cell.length_b   1.000
_cell.length_c   1.000
_cell.angle_alpha   90.00
_cell.angle_beta   90.00
_cell.angle_gamma   90.00
#
_symmetry.space_group_name_H-M   'P 1'
#
loop_
_entity.id
_entity.type
_entity.pdbx_description
1 polymer ?
#
loop_
_entity_poly.entity_id
_entity_poly.type
_entity_poly.pdbx_seq_one_letter_code
_entity_poly.pdbx_strand_id
1 'polypeptide(L)'
;MAHLDMQEVHSVEFSIDTTPGGASETWARVGAGIDNMQEALNEVVQQYRFMTDEGYSRSRVTGMAPVWTLSGHRIWGDAAQDYIFSKKYGMGAQRETRGKVTYRAGGRSYTIAFDCTFANLQEIGGAAEENSAITVEIHVDGKPTLSSTPE
;
A
#
# COMPACT_ATOMS: atom_id res chain seq x y z
N MET A 1 -19.23 -27.26 13.11
CA MET A 1 -19.28 -25.82 12.88
C MET A 1 -18.25 -25.43 11.82
N ALA A 2 -18.66 -24.66 10.82
CA ALA A 2 -17.73 -24.20 9.81
C ALA A 2 -16.75 -23.17 10.41
N HIS A 3 -15.48 -23.35 10.12
CA HIS A 3 -14.44 -22.39 10.51
C HIS A 3 -14.37 -21.30 9.45
N LEU A 4 -14.37 -20.03 9.90
CA LEU A 4 -14.24 -18.89 9.00
C LEU A 4 -12.76 -18.50 8.89
N ASP A 5 -12.26 -18.56 7.67
CA ASP A 5 -10.86 -18.20 7.38
C ASP A 5 -10.79 -16.70 7.08
N MET A 6 -10.47 -15.91 8.10
CA MET A 6 -10.39 -14.47 7.98
C MET A 6 -8.95 -14.01 7.81
N GLN A 7 -8.74 -13.06 6.91
CA GLN A 7 -7.42 -12.49 6.68
C GLN A 7 -6.99 -11.61 7.87
N GLU A 8 -5.88 -11.96 8.50
CA GLU A 8 -5.29 -11.15 9.55
C GLU A 8 -4.36 -10.11 8.96
N VAL A 9 -4.52 -8.85 9.36
CA VAL A 9 -3.75 -7.74 8.79
C VAL A 9 -2.26 -7.90 9.07
N HIS A 10 -1.89 -8.38 10.26
CA HIS A 10 -0.46 -8.54 10.60
C HIS A 10 0.26 -9.59 9.76
N SER A 11 -0.48 -10.48 9.08
CA SER A 11 0.10 -11.48 8.18
C SER A 11 0.35 -10.94 6.77
N VAL A 12 -0.15 -9.75 6.45
CA VAL A 12 0.09 -9.08 5.17
C VAL A 12 1.44 -8.39 5.23
N GLU A 13 2.32 -8.70 4.27
CA GLU A 13 3.67 -8.12 4.23
C GLU A 13 3.74 -7.06 3.14
N PHE A 14 4.03 -5.83 3.54
CA PHE A 14 4.27 -4.72 2.63
C PHE A 14 5.77 -4.47 2.55
N SER A 15 6.34 -4.46 1.35
CA SER A 15 7.78 -4.26 1.14
C SER A 15 8.01 -3.20 0.08
N ILE A 16 9.12 -2.48 0.22
CA ILE A 16 9.54 -1.47 -0.75
C ILE A 16 10.97 -1.75 -1.18
N ASP A 17 11.30 -1.31 -2.39
CA ASP A 17 12.68 -1.36 -2.91
C ASP A 17 13.42 -0.10 -2.42
N THR A 18 14.46 -0.28 -1.63
CA THR A 18 15.26 0.81 -1.07
C THR A 18 16.42 1.22 -1.98
N THR A 19 16.60 0.54 -3.11
CA THR A 19 17.67 0.87 -4.09
C THR A 19 17.09 0.98 -5.50
N PRO A 20 16.12 1.91 -5.73
CA PRO A 20 15.54 2.06 -7.06
C PRO A 20 16.60 2.53 -8.06
N GLY A 21 16.62 1.91 -9.24
CA GLY A 21 17.62 2.20 -10.26
C GLY A 21 18.97 1.51 -10.06
N GLY A 22 19.13 0.72 -9.01
CA GLY A 22 20.32 -0.07 -8.78
C GLY A 22 20.38 -1.31 -9.66
N ALA A 23 21.53 -2.01 -9.66
CA ALA A 23 21.71 -3.22 -10.43
C ALA A 23 20.85 -4.38 -9.92
N SER A 24 20.49 -4.36 -8.64
CA SER A 24 19.61 -5.34 -8.02
C SER A 24 18.65 -4.63 -7.06
N GLU A 25 17.51 -5.24 -6.81
CA GLU A 25 16.51 -4.73 -5.89
C GLU A 25 16.87 -5.09 -4.44
N THR A 26 16.67 -4.15 -3.52
CA THR A 26 16.82 -4.40 -2.09
C THR A 26 15.47 -4.18 -1.43
N TRP A 27 14.81 -5.27 -1.07
CA TRP A 27 13.48 -5.22 -0.48
C TRP A 27 13.57 -5.08 1.04
N ALA A 28 12.88 -4.09 1.56
CA ALA A 28 12.75 -3.88 3.00
C ALA A 28 11.27 -3.91 3.38
N ARG A 29 10.94 -4.69 4.40
CA ARG A 29 9.55 -4.79 4.87
C ARG A 29 9.16 -3.54 5.64
N VAL A 30 8.01 -2.97 5.29
CA VAL A 30 7.41 -1.85 6.04
C VAL A 30 6.49 -2.46 7.10
N GLY A 31 7.06 -2.79 8.24
CA GLY A 31 6.31 -3.49 9.29
C GLY A 31 6.66 -3.06 10.71
N ALA A 32 7.95 -2.86 10.98
CA ALA A 32 8.37 -2.44 12.33
C ALA A 32 7.72 -1.10 12.69
N GLY A 33 7.05 -1.06 13.83
CA GLY A 33 6.36 0.15 14.30
C GLY A 33 5.05 0.47 13.60
N ILE A 34 4.68 -0.27 12.57
CA ILE A 34 3.42 -0.06 11.85
C ILE A 34 2.30 -0.83 12.55
N ASP A 35 1.27 -0.13 12.96
CA ASP A 35 0.14 -0.74 13.67
C ASP A 35 -1.19 -0.64 12.92
N ASN A 36 -1.22 0.03 11.77
CA ASN A 36 -2.43 0.16 10.97
C ASN A 36 -2.07 0.21 9.49
N MET A 37 -2.87 -0.49 8.68
CA MET A 37 -2.71 -0.53 7.23
C MET A 37 -4.10 -0.44 6.60
N GLN A 38 -4.28 0.45 5.62
CA GLN A 38 -5.53 0.61 4.92
C GLN A 38 -5.30 0.72 3.42
N GLU A 39 -6.17 0.09 2.66
CA GLU A 39 -6.18 0.19 1.20
C GLU A 39 -7.40 0.98 0.76
N ALA A 40 -7.21 1.90 -0.18
CA ALA A 40 -8.31 2.62 -0.81
C ALA A 40 -8.07 2.61 -2.33
N LEU A 41 -9.04 2.12 -3.07
CA LEU A 41 -8.90 2.03 -4.52
C LEU A 41 -9.27 3.33 -5.23
N ASN A 42 -10.02 4.21 -4.58
CA ASN A 42 -10.43 5.52 -5.13
C ASN A 42 -11.02 5.37 -6.53
N GLU A 43 -12.04 4.50 -6.64
CA GLU A 43 -12.62 4.12 -7.91
C GLU A 43 -13.45 5.23 -8.53
N VAL A 44 -13.36 5.33 -9.86
CA VAL A 44 -14.28 6.17 -10.65
C VAL A 44 -15.40 5.28 -11.15
N VAL A 45 -16.63 5.56 -10.70
CA VAL A 45 -17.81 4.77 -11.06
C VAL A 45 -18.70 5.61 -11.96
N GLN A 46 -18.98 5.10 -13.17
CA GLN A 46 -19.92 5.71 -14.09
C GLN A 46 -21.25 4.98 -13.99
N GLN A 47 -22.34 5.74 -14.01
CA GLN A 47 -23.69 5.19 -13.97
C GLN A 47 -24.40 5.49 -15.27
N TYR A 48 -25.11 4.48 -15.77
CA TYR A 48 -25.86 4.56 -17.01
C TYR A 48 -27.30 4.12 -16.78
N ARG A 49 -28.24 4.79 -17.45
CA ARG A 49 -29.66 4.41 -17.42
C ARG A 49 -30.12 4.24 -18.86
N PHE A 50 -30.22 2.98 -19.29
CA PHE A 50 -30.63 2.67 -20.65
C PHE A 50 -32.16 2.46 -20.73
N MET A 51 -32.72 2.65 -21.91
CA MET A 51 -34.14 2.47 -22.16
C MET A 51 -34.62 1.07 -21.77
N THR A 52 -33.78 0.06 -21.97
CA THR A 52 -34.10 -1.33 -21.65
C THR A 52 -34.09 -1.63 -20.16
N ASP A 53 -33.57 -0.74 -19.32
CA ASP A 53 -33.42 -0.94 -17.88
C ASP A 53 -34.57 -0.29 -17.06
N GLU A 54 -35.57 0.21 -17.70
CA GLU A 54 -36.79 0.78 -17.06
C GLU A 54 -36.47 1.86 -16.02
N GLY A 55 -35.43 2.66 -16.25
CA GLY A 55 -35.02 3.72 -15.34
C GLY A 55 -34.06 3.30 -14.25
N TYR A 56 -33.75 2.01 -14.13
CA TYR A 56 -32.75 1.53 -13.19
C TYR A 56 -31.34 1.73 -13.74
N SER A 57 -30.40 2.05 -12.84
CA SER A 57 -29.03 2.35 -13.22
C SER A 57 -28.16 1.10 -13.30
N ARG A 58 -27.19 1.15 -14.20
CA ARG A 58 -26.04 0.21 -14.25
C ARG A 58 -24.79 0.97 -13.90
N SER A 59 -23.89 0.31 -13.18
CA SER A 59 -22.63 0.92 -12.76
C SER A 59 -21.45 0.24 -13.46
N ARG A 60 -20.45 1.05 -13.78
CA ARG A 60 -19.20 0.55 -14.37
C ARG A 60 -18.02 1.29 -13.75
N VAL A 61 -17.02 0.54 -13.27
CA VAL A 61 -15.78 1.12 -12.76
C VAL A 61 -14.88 1.42 -13.95
N THR A 62 -14.59 2.69 -14.20
CA THR A 62 -13.83 3.13 -15.37
C THR A 62 -12.42 3.59 -15.04
N GLY A 63 -12.08 3.72 -13.77
CA GLY A 63 -10.75 4.11 -13.34
C GLY A 63 -10.56 3.85 -11.86
N MET A 64 -9.31 3.85 -11.44
CA MET A 64 -8.97 3.77 -10.02
C MET A 64 -7.59 4.36 -9.75
N ALA A 65 -7.38 4.76 -8.51
CA ALA A 65 -6.10 5.29 -8.04
C ALA A 65 -5.79 4.65 -6.68
N PRO A 66 -5.27 3.41 -6.66
CA PRO A 66 -5.04 2.72 -5.41
C PRO A 66 -4.02 3.44 -4.53
N VAL A 67 -4.33 3.52 -3.25
CA VAL A 67 -3.46 4.13 -2.24
C VAL A 67 -3.42 3.22 -1.02
N TRP A 68 -2.21 2.94 -0.54
CA TRP A 68 -1.99 2.26 0.73
C TRP A 68 -1.60 3.28 1.78
N THR A 69 -2.31 3.32 2.90
CA THR A 69 -1.99 4.20 4.02
C THR A 69 -1.50 3.35 5.19
N LEU A 70 -0.26 3.59 5.60
CA LEU A 70 0.37 2.90 6.71
C LEU A 70 0.62 3.91 7.82
N SER A 71 0.27 3.55 9.05
CA SER A 71 0.49 4.41 10.20
C SER A 71 1.02 3.61 11.38
N GLY A 72 1.67 4.31 12.29
CA GLY A 72 2.25 3.69 13.47
C GLY A 72 3.21 4.64 14.17
N HIS A 73 4.36 4.12 14.59
CA HIS A 73 5.36 4.87 15.32
C HIS A 73 6.71 4.82 14.64
N ARG A 74 7.50 5.89 14.80
CA ARG A 74 8.84 5.99 14.20
C ARG A 74 9.81 5.05 14.92
N ILE A 75 10.41 4.13 14.17
CA ILE A 75 11.44 3.23 14.64
C ILE A 75 12.75 3.57 13.92
N TRP A 76 13.70 4.11 14.66
CA TRP A 76 15.01 4.46 14.09
C TRP A 76 15.83 3.20 13.84
N GLY A 77 16.50 3.15 12.71
CA GLY A 77 17.29 1.98 12.31
C GLY A 77 16.51 0.96 11.47
N ASP A 78 15.19 1.12 11.31
CA ASP A 78 14.41 0.28 10.42
C ASP A 78 14.67 0.70 8.97
N ALA A 79 15.14 -0.24 8.14
CA ALA A 79 15.58 0.06 6.78
C ALA A 79 14.49 0.72 5.93
N ALA A 80 13.25 0.23 6.03
CA ALA A 80 12.15 0.78 5.24
C ALA A 80 11.76 2.19 5.69
N GLN A 81 11.59 2.39 7.00
CA GLN A 81 11.24 3.70 7.53
C GLN A 81 12.34 4.73 7.27
N ASP A 82 13.60 4.35 7.50
CA ASP A 82 14.73 5.24 7.28
C ASP A 82 14.82 5.67 5.82
N TYR A 83 14.58 4.75 4.88
CA TYR A 83 14.57 5.07 3.46
C TYR A 83 13.43 6.04 3.12
N ILE A 84 12.20 5.73 3.54
CA ILE A 84 11.03 6.54 3.22
C ILE A 84 11.22 7.98 3.73
N PHE A 85 11.60 8.14 4.99
CA PHE A 85 11.71 9.46 5.59
C PHE A 85 12.96 10.22 5.18
N SER A 86 13.97 9.53 4.63
CA SER A 86 15.11 10.22 4.00
C SER A 86 14.67 11.03 2.79
N LYS A 87 13.52 10.70 2.18
CA LYS A 87 12.99 11.35 1.00
C LYS A 87 11.92 12.39 1.30
N LYS A 88 11.62 12.68 2.58
CA LYS A 88 10.44 13.50 2.92
C LYS A 88 10.50 14.95 2.41
N TYR A 89 11.67 15.50 2.18
CA TYR A 89 11.82 16.84 1.59
C TYR A 89 12.16 16.79 0.11
N GLY A 90 12.28 15.62 -0.48
CA GLY A 90 12.47 15.46 -1.92
C GLY A 90 11.16 15.54 -2.68
N MET A 91 11.26 15.70 -3.99
CA MET A 91 10.12 15.78 -4.89
C MET A 91 10.40 14.96 -6.15
N GLY A 92 9.32 14.66 -6.89
CA GLY A 92 9.42 13.96 -8.15
C GLY A 92 10.02 12.56 -8.01
N ALA A 93 11.02 12.25 -8.81
CA ALA A 93 11.62 10.92 -8.85
C ALA A 93 12.20 10.46 -7.52
N GLN A 94 12.53 11.37 -6.62
CA GLN A 94 13.05 11.01 -5.29
C GLN A 94 11.98 10.32 -4.42
N ARG A 95 10.71 10.52 -4.73
CA ARG A 95 9.58 9.91 -4.03
C ARG A 95 9.12 8.59 -4.66
N GLU A 96 9.72 8.18 -5.75
CA GLU A 96 9.29 7.03 -6.53
C GLU A 96 10.16 5.81 -6.27
N THR A 97 9.51 4.66 -6.15
CA THR A 97 10.17 3.36 -6.05
C THR A 97 9.20 2.26 -6.45
N ARG A 98 9.53 1.03 -6.14
CA ARG A 98 8.66 -0.12 -6.32
C ARG A 98 8.19 -0.64 -4.98
N GLY A 99 6.96 -1.14 -4.95
CA GLY A 99 6.41 -1.79 -3.77
C GLY A 99 5.83 -3.14 -4.12
N LYS A 100 5.66 -3.96 -3.10
CA LYS A 100 4.92 -5.21 -3.23
C LYS A 100 4.21 -5.53 -1.93
N VAL A 101 3.04 -6.14 -2.06
CA VAL A 101 2.26 -6.62 -0.94
C VAL A 101 2.09 -8.12 -1.11
N THR A 102 2.42 -8.88 -0.10
CA THR A 102 2.32 -10.33 -0.11
C THR A 102 1.37 -10.79 0.99
N TYR A 103 0.43 -11.66 0.64
CA TYR A 103 -0.47 -12.28 1.61
C TYR A 103 -0.74 -13.73 1.21
N ARG A 104 -1.25 -14.50 2.15
CA ARG A 104 -1.52 -15.93 1.95
C ARG A 104 -2.99 -16.21 2.13
N ALA A 105 -3.54 -17.03 1.26
CA ALA A 105 -4.94 -17.46 1.34
C ALA A 105 -5.10 -18.80 0.62
N GLY A 106 -5.83 -19.72 1.24
CA GLY A 106 -6.18 -21.01 0.61
C GLY A 106 -5.00 -21.86 0.16
N GLY A 107 -3.89 -21.85 0.90
CA GLY A 107 -2.70 -22.62 0.57
C GLY A 107 -1.86 -22.02 -0.56
N ARG A 108 -2.10 -20.77 -0.92
CA ARG A 108 -1.34 -20.07 -1.94
C ARG A 108 -0.83 -18.74 -1.39
N SER A 109 0.29 -18.31 -1.93
CA SER A 109 0.86 -16.99 -1.64
C SER A 109 0.57 -16.06 -2.82
N TYR A 110 0.01 -14.90 -2.55
CA TYR A 110 -0.33 -13.89 -3.55
C TYR A 110 0.56 -12.67 -3.37
N THR A 111 1.05 -12.13 -4.48
CA THR A 111 1.89 -10.93 -4.47
C THR A 111 1.31 -9.91 -5.44
N ILE A 112 1.16 -8.68 -4.96
CA ILE A 112 0.78 -7.52 -5.76
C ILE A 112 2.01 -6.64 -5.87
N ALA A 113 2.57 -6.53 -7.07
CA ALA A 113 3.77 -5.71 -7.34
C ALA A 113 3.38 -4.48 -8.15
N PHE A 114 3.96 -3.35 -7.81
CA PHE A 114 3.60 -2.08 -8.43
C PHE A 114 4.74 -1.07 -8.33
N ASP A 115 4.71 -0.07 -9.22
CA ASP A 115 5.49 1.15 -9.04
C ASP A 115 4.69 2.06 -8.11
N CYS A 116 5.36 2.84 -7.29
CA CYS A 116 4.68 3.67 -6.29
C CYS A 116 5.40 4.99 -6.03
N THR A 117 4.64 5.91 -5.45
CA THR A 117 5.10 7.22 -5.03
C THR A 117 4.70 7.44 -3.58
N PHE A 118 5.65 7.85 -2.74
CA PHE A 118 5.36 8.22 -1.35
C PHE A 118 4.78 9.62 -1.30
N ALA A 119 3.69 9.80 -0.57
CA ALA A 119 3.02 11.09 -0.45
C ALA A 119 2.54 11.32 0.98
N ASN A 120 2.35 12.58 1.33
CA ASN A 120 1.79 13.00 2.62
C ASN A 120 2.50 12.35 3.80
N LEU A 121 3.84 12.39 3.79
CA LEU A 121 4.66 11.77 4.82
C LEU A 121 4.62 12.59 6.10
N GLN A 122 4.43 11.91 7.23
CA GLN A 122 4.56 12.50 8.55
C GLN A 122 5.51 11.62 9.36
N GLU A 123 6.61 12.19 9.81
CA GLU A 123 7.61 11.48 10.62
C GLU A 123 7.51 11.85 12.11
N ILE A 124 7.08 13.07 12.41
CA ILE A 124 7.04 13.56 13.78
C ILE A 124 5.62 14.05 14.08
N GLY A 125 5.04 13.52 15.14
CA GLY A 125 3.72 13.94 15.58
C GLY A 125 3.33 13.28 16.90
N GLY A 126 2.37 13.89 17.58
CA GLY A 126 1.84 13.41 18.84
C GLY A 126 2.04 14.40 19.98
N ALA A 127 1.54 14.06 21.17
CA ALA A 127 1.73 14.87 22.36
C ALA A 127 3.16 14.73 22.89
N ALA A 128 3.58 15.65 23.76
CA ALA A 128 4.96 15.71 24.22
C ALA A 128 5.42 14.45 24.94
N GLU A 129 4.53 13.77 25.64
CA GLU A 129 4.82 12.53 26.38
C GLU A 129 4.68 11.26 25.54
N GLU A 130 4.27 11.38 24.27
CA GLU A 130 4.05 10.23 23.39
C GLU A 130 5.25 9.96 22.49
N ASN A 131 5.36 8.73 22.03
CA ASN A 131 6.29 8.38 20.97
C ASN A 131 5.78 8.94 19.64
N SER A 132 6.71 9.34 18.76
CA SER A 132 6.33 10.00 17.52
C SER A 132 5.47 9.09 16.63
N ALA A 133 4.31 9.59 16.24
CA ALA A 133 3.43 8.92 15.30
C ALA A 133 3.87 9.20 13.86
N ILE A 134 3.76 8.20 13.00
CA ILE A 134 4.08 8.33 11.58
C ILE A 134 2.90 7.98 10.71
N THR A 135 2.85 8.58 9.53
CA THR A 135 1.90 8.25 8.48
C THR A 135 2.60 8.27 7.14
N VAL A 136 2.36 7.24 6.34
CA VAL A 136 2.91 7.13 4.98
C VAL A 136 1.77 6.76 4.05
N GLU A 137 1.59 7.54 2.99
CA GLU A 137 0.70 7.15 1.90
C GLU A 137 1.55 6.65 0.73
N ILE A 138 1.20 5.50 0.22
CA ILE A 138 1.89 4.89 -0.92
C ILE A 138 0.89 4.83 -2.07
N HIS A 139 1.08 5.72 -3.04
CA HIS A 139 0.24 5.80 -4.22
C HIS A 139 0.76 4.84 -5.27
N VAL A 140 -0.12 3.98 -5.77
CA VAL A 140 0.22 3.01 -6.81
C VAL A 140 0.22 3.71 -8.16
N ASP A 141 1.34 3.64 -8.89
CA ASP A 141 1.50 4.26 -10.19
C ASP A 141 1.31 3.22 -11.30
N GLY A 142 0.28 3.42 -12.10
CA GLY A 142 -0.06 2.50 -13.17
C GLY A 142 -0.74 1.23 -12.67
N LYS A 143 -0.85 0.23 -13.54
CA LYS A 143 -1.54 -1.02 -13.22
C LYS A 143 -0.65 -1.95 -12.40
N PRO A 144 -1.09 -2.40 -11.23
CA PRO A 144 -0.31 -3.39 -10.46
C PRO A 144 -0.31 -4.76 -11.15
N THR A 145 0.75 -5.52 -10.89
CA THR A 145 0.90 -6.88 -11.40
C THR A 145 0.57 -7.86 -10.29
N LEU A 146 -0.37 -8.77 -10.57
CA LEU A 146 -0.81 -9.79 -9.63
C LEU A 146 -0.16 -11.12 -9.98
N SER A 147 0.40 -11.81 -8.99
CA SER A 147 0.96 -13.14 -9.16
C SER A 147 0.59 -14.02 -7.97
N SER A 148 0.61 -15.32 -8.18
CA SER A 148 0.35 -16.28 -7.11
C SER A 148 1.23 -17.51 -7.28
N THR A 149 1.67 -18.07 -6.15
CA THR A 149 2.46 -19.30 -6.12
C THR A 149 1.88 -20.25 -5.08
N PRO A 150 1.94 -21.58 -5.31
CA PRO A 150 1.60 -22.55 -4.27
C PRO A 150 2.55 -22.43 -3.08
N GLU A 151 2.03 -22.62 -1.89
CA GLU A 151 2.87 -22.72 -0.69
C GLU A 151 3.57 -24.06 -0.61
#